data_471daed79993d1d539890d2027d178b7
#
_entry.id   471daed79993d1d539890d2027d178b7
#
_cell.length_a   1.000
_cell.length_b   1.000
_cell.length_c   1.000
_cell.angle_alpha   90.00
_cell.angle_beta   90.00
_cell.angle_gamma   90.00
#
_symmetry.space_group_name_H-M   'P 1'
#
loop_
_entity.id
_entity.type
_entity.pdbx_description
1 polymer ?
#
loop_
_entity_poly.entity_id
_entity_poly.type
_entity_poly.pdbx_seq_one_letter_code
_entity_poly.pdbx_strand_id
1 'polypeptide(L)'
;MKVYSVNKGIGFASSGVEYAQKYRKELFEKLEFNDYYVFLNYLSKNIAVYTDLLGYQRNQVLWIYNVLSHRTTQATTFTVDLFLEKFADKTYEILNQTSTSLEIKVTGTQRYKLWLLKDDLIDRVDYIVNGHLVNVSHYDQSLNNIEHFSDGQLVRRTFYNLQGEKSFEQFYTDREITVTFIDNQILYGKMAFYQYFFKTLKLQKEDAVIIDRPLDVIEGILPQLVDQVRLFSVVHAEHYNESLSKGSHILWNNNYEYIFENAESFEAIIVATNRQNQILSGQLRKKTMIKTIPVGYINEISRKRSYRPYSLITASRLATEKHLDLLIKAVVDAKESVPDLSLDIYGEGGERSKLEALIQKYDASHFIKLCGHKDISQVYPNYSGYISASTSEGFGLSLLEALGAGLPLIGVDVEYGNREFIETGENGIRFERTPLKDMPEQLVKAIISFYEQQMDKKGRVVSKQKAKAYLKANVAKRWQDLLEKGNELNEN
;
A
#
# COMPACT_ATOMS: atom_id res chain seq x y z
N MET A 1 -24.23 -11.72 -1.64
CA MET A 1 -23.00 -11.43 -0.87
C MET A 1 -22.31 -10.22 -1.47
N LYS A 2 -22.00 -9.22 -0.69
CA LYS A 2 -21.10 -8.11 -1.05
C LYS A 2 -19.77 -8.32 -0.34
N VAL A 3 -18.68 -7.77 -0.92
CA VAL A 3 -17.36 -7.86 -0.33
C VAL A 3 -16.87 -6.45 -0.01
N TYR A 4 -16.51 -6.17 1.23
CA TYR A 4 -16.03 -4.86 1.67
C TYR A 4 -14.55 -4.98 2.07
N SER A 5 -13.67 -4.34 1.33
CA SER A 5 -12.24 -4.21 1.68
C SER A 5 -12.04 -2.94 2.49
N VAL A 6 -11.73 -3.08 3.79
CA VAL A 6 -11.62 -1.96 4.73
C VAL A 6 -10.17 -1.54 4.88
N ASN A 7 -9.92 -0.27 4.61
CA ASN A 7 -8.61 0.37 4.63
C ASN A 7 -8.62 1.57 5.55
N LYS A 8 -7.53 1.77 6.29
CA LYS A 8 -7.33 2.98 7.10
C LYS A 8 -7.25 4.22 6.20
N GLY A 9 -6.46 4.15 5.13
CA GLY A 9 -6.27 5.24 4.17
C GLY A 9 -5.70 4.76 2.85
N ILE A 10 -5.46 5.70 1.94
CA ILE A 10 -4.87 5.49 0.63
C ILE A 10 -3.87 6.60 0.34
N GLY A 11 -2.79 6.29 -0.35
CA GLY A 11 -1.75 7.25 -0.76
C GLY A 11 -1.41 7.15 -2.24
N PHE A 12 -0.42 7.93 -2.70
CA PHE A 12 0.12 7.85 -4.07
C PHE A 12 0.95 6.56 -4.28
N ALA A 13 0.37 5.42 -4.02
CA ALA A 13 0.84 4.07 -4.30
C ALA A 13 2.35 3.87 -4.13
N SER A 14 2.80 3.68 -2.94
CA SER A 14 4.21 3.38 -2.72
C SER A 14 4.46 2.22 -1.77
N SER A 15 3.42 1.66 -1.14
CA SER A 15 3.59 0.51 -0.25
C SER A 15 3.10 -0.79 -0.88
N GLY A 16 3.68 -1.90 -0.44
CA GLY A 16 3.26 -3.24 -0.86
C GLY A 16 1.79 -3.54 -0.57
N VAL A 17 1.18 -2.84 0.39
CA VAL A 17 -0.23 -3.03 0.76
C VAL A 17 -1.17 -2.46 -0.32
N GLU A 18 -0.92 -1.26 -0.83
CA GLU A 18 -1.71 -0.68 -1.92
C GLU A 18 -1.62 -1.54 -3.20
N TYR A 19 -0.43 -2.06 -3.51
CA TYR A 19 -0.29 -3.01 -4.63
C TYR A 19 -1.04 -4.31 -4.37
N ALA A 20 -0.98 -4.88 -3.16
CA ALA A 20 -1.72 -6.08 -2.79
C ALA A 20 -3.25 -5.88 -2.96
N GLN A 21 -3.75 -4.71 -2.57
CA GLN A 21 -5.16 -4.34 -2.74
C GLN A 21 -5.52 -4.19 -4.22
N LYS A 22 -4.65 -3.58 -5.04
CA LYS A 22 -4.84 -3.49 -6.49
C LYS A 22 -4.90 -4.88 -7.13
N TYR A 23 -3.98 -5.78 -6.78
CA TYR A 23 -4.00 -7.16 -7.26
C TYR A 23 -5.31 -7.86 -6.89
N ARG A 24 -5.77 -7.72 -5.63
CA ARG A 24 -7.03 -8.33 -5.18
C ARG A 24 -8.23 -7.75 -5.91
N LYS A 25 -8.29 -6.44 -6.12
CA LYS A 25 -9.33 -5.78 -6.91
C LYS A 25 -9.43 -6.40 -8.31
N GLU A 26 -8.31 -6.55 -9.02
CA GLU A 26 -8.28 -7.13 -10.36
C GLU A 26 -8.71 -8.62 -10.39
N LEU A 27 -8.54 -9.32 -9.26
CA LEU A 27 -9.07 -10.70 -9.09
C LEU A 27 -10.58 -10.68 -8.85
N PHE A 28 -11.09 -9.77 -8.02
CA PHE A 28 -12.51 -9.65 -7.69
C PHE A 28 -13.33 -9.20 -8.90
N GLU A 29 -12.81 -8.28 -9.71
CA GLU A 29 -13.42 -7.93 -11.00
C GLU A 29 -13.53 -9.14 -11.94
N LYS A 30 -12.46 -9.96 -12.03
CA LYS A 30 -12.50 -11.19 -12.85
C LYS A 30 -13.49 -12.23 -12.33
N LEU A 31 -13.71 -12.28 -11.02
CA LEU A 31 -14.65 -13.19 -10.35
C LEU A 31 -16.06 -12.63 -10.29
N GLU A 32 -16.27 -11.41 -10.79
CA GLU A 32 -17.54 -10.69 -10.80
C GLU A 32 -18.16 -10.52 -9.40
N PHE A 33 -17.31 -10.36 -8.37
CA PHE A 33 -17.79 -10.07 -7.03
C PHE A 33 -18.35 -8.63 -6.95
N ASN A 34 -19.42 -8.47 -6.19
CA ASN A 34 -19.98 -7.15 -5.85
C ASN A 34 -19.13 -6.55 -4.71
N ASP A 35 -18.01 -5.92 -5.07
CA ASP A 35 -16.97 -5.47 -4.16
C ASP A 35 -16.96 -3.95 -3.94
N TYR A 36 -16.63 -3.56 -2.72
CA TYR A 36 -16.54 -2.17 -2.25
C TYR A 36 -15.22 -1.93 -1.50
N TYR A 37 -14.68 -0.72 -1.63
CA TYR A 37 -13.43 -0.29 -1.02
C TYR A 37 -13.68 0.83 -0.03
N VAL A 38 -13.60 0.51 1.27
CA VAL A 38 -13.89 1.42 2.38
C VAL A 38 -12.59 2.12 2.82
N PHE A 39 -12.64 3.45 2.93
CA PHE A 39 -11.53 4.27 3.42
C PHE A 39 -12.00 5.12 4.60
N LEU A 40 -11.28 5.04 5.73
CA LEU A 40 -11.71 5.61 7.02
C LEU A 40 -10.99 6.90 7.40
N ASN A 41 -9.73 7.08 7.01
CA ASN A 41 -8.99 8.30 7.33
C ASN A 41 -9.44 9.48 6.48
N TYR A 42 -9.36 10.66 7.09
CA TYR A 42 -9.47 11.91 6.34
C TYR A 42 -8.29 12.09 5.39
N LEU A 43 -8.59 12.57 4.19
CA LEU A 43 -7.62 12.89 3.16
C LEU A 43 -7.74 14.37 2.82
N SER A 44 -6.63 15.09 2.82
CA SER A 44 -6.56 16.50 2.48
C SER A 44 -6.69 16.80 0.97
N LYS A 45 -6.74 15.76 0.14
CA LYS A 45 -7.04 15.83 -1.29
C LYS A 45 -8.27 15.02 -1.60
N ASN A 46 -8.93 15.34 -2.72
CA ASN A 46 -10.03 14.54 -3.22
C ASN A 46 -9.61 13.06 -3.37
N ILE A 47 -10.35 12.16 -2.75
CA ILE A 47 -10.04 10.72 -2.75
C ILE A 47 -9.97 10.13 -4.17
N ALA A 48 -10.72 10.68 -5.13
CA ALA A 48 -10.69 10.24 -6.52
C ALA A 48 -9.30 10.34 -7.14
N VAL A 49 -8.48 11.31 -6.71
CA VAL A 49 -7.08 11.45 -7.19
C VAL A 49 -6.26 10.19 -6.92
N TYR A 50 -6.48 9.55 -5.77
CA TYR A 50 -5.75 8.34 -5.39
C TYR A 50 -6.39 7.08 -5.98
N THR A 51 -7.72 7.01 -5.93
CA THR A 51 -8.45 5.80 -6.34
C THR A 51 -8.45 5.62 -7.85
N ASP A 52 -8.54 6.69 -8.63
CA ASP A 52 -8.44 6.63 -10.10
C ASP A 52 -7.05 6.13 -10.54
N LEU A 53 -5.97 6.54 -9.84
CA LEU A 53 -4.60 6.11 -10.14
C LEU A 53 -4.41 4.60 -9.94
N LEU A 54 -5.13 4.01 -8.98
CA LEU A 54 -5.12 2.58 -8.71
C LEU A 54 -6.19 1.81 -9.50
N GLY A 55 -6.99 2.52 -10.31
CA GLY A 55 -8.00 1.96 -11.20
C GLY A 55 -9.27 1.50 -10.49
N TYR A 56 -9.59 2.03 -9.30
CA TYR A 56 -10.86 1.74 -8.63
C TYR A 56 -12.04 2.39 -9.38
N GLN A 57 -13.16 1.68 -9.46
CA GLN A 57 -14.42 2.26 -9.95
C GLN A 57 -14.99 3.17 -8.86
N ARG A 58 -15.32 4.41 -9.20
CA ARG A 58 -15.76 5.43 -8.22
C ARG A 58 -17.01 5.03 -7.42
N ASN A 59 -17.93 4.30 -8.03
CA ASN A 59 -19.14 3.77 -7.38
C ASN A 59 -18.85 2.64 -6.37
N GLN A 60 -17.67 2.03 -6.42
CA GLN A 60 -17.21 1.02 -5.46
C GLN A 60 -16.42 1.64 -4.29
N VAL A 61 -16.04 2.92 -4.38
CA VAL A 61 -15.26 3.62 -3.35
C VAL A 61 -16.18 4.23 -2.30
N LEU A 62 -16.07 3.75 -1.06
CA LEU A 62 -16.81 4.23 0.10
C LEU A 62 -15.86 4.97 1.05
N TRP A 63 -15.68 6.27 0.80
CA TRP A 63 -14.97 7.11 1.76
C TRP A 63 -15.94 7.58 2.83
N ILE A 64 -15.64 7.28 4.10
CA ILE A 64 -16.52 7.54 5.25
C ILE A 64 -17.11 8.97 5.23
N TYR A 65 -16.30 9.96 4.90
CA TYR A 65 -16.71 11.37 4.89
C TYR A 65 -17.71 11.68 3.77
N ASN A 66 -17.52 11.10 2.59
CA ASN A 66 -18.45 11.25 1.48
C ASN A 66 -19.78 10.52 1.78
N VAL A 67 -19.69 9.26 2.23
CA VAL A 67 -20.90 8.45 2.52
C VAL A 67 -21.78 9.15 3.56
N LEU A 68 -21.17 9.65 4.65
CA LEU A 68 -21.91 10.35 5.72
C LEU A 68 -22.34 11.76 5.33
N SER A 69 -21.81 12.33 4.24
CA SER A 69 -22.29 13.58 3.64
C SER A 69 -23.30 13.35 2.50
N HIS A 70 -23.78 12.11 2.32
CA HIS A 70 -24.66 11.73 1.21
C HIS A 70 -24.08 12.06 -0.17
N ARG A 71 -22.74 11.90 -0.31
CA ARG A 71 -22.01 12.12 -1.55
C ARG A 71 -21.43 10.79 -2.05
N THR A 72 -21.26 10.68 -3.35
CA THR A 72 -20.48 9.62 -3.99
C THR A 72 -19.06 10.13 -4.29
N THR A 73 -18.11 9.22 -4.44
CA THR A 73 -16.74 9.59 -4.86
C THR A 73 -16.76 10.11 -6.29
N GLN A 74 -16.33 11.36 -6.48
CA GLN A 74 -16.26 12.02 -7.79
C GLN A 74 -14.98 12.84 -7.89
N ALA A 75 -14.43 12.97 -9.10
CA ALA A 75 -13.35 13.93 -9.36
C ALA A 75 -13.88 15.36 -9.21
N THR A 76 -12.98 16.30 -8.92
CA THR A 76 -13.38 17.71 -8.89
C THR A 76 -13.77 18.20 -10.30
N THR A 77 -14.84 18.98 -10.36
CA THR A 77 -15.27 19.75 -11.53
C THR A 77 -15.38 21.23 -11.20
N PHE A 78 -15.00 21.62 -9.98
CA PHE A 78 -15.08 23.00 -9.52
C PHE A 78 -13.88 23.81 -10.04
N THR A 79 -14.17 24.86 -10.81
CA THR A 79 -13.14 25.64 -11.53
C THR A 79 -12.77 26.94 -10.82
N VAL A 80 -11.66 27.54 -11.25
CA VAL A 80 -11.25 28.90 -10.82
C VAL A 80 -12.34 29.93 -11.13
N ASP A 81 -12.95 29.87 -12.30
CA ASP A 81 -14.01 30.82 -12.70
C ASP A 81 -15.21 30.72 -11.76
N LEU A 82 -15.70 29.51 -11.45
CA LEU A 82 -16.77 29.29 -10.47
C LEU A 82 -16.43 29.83 -9.09
N PHE A 83 -15.17 29.75 -8.69
CA PHE A 83 -14.74 30.34 -7.42
C PHE A 83 -14.75 31.87 -7.48
N LEU A 84 -14.29 32.46 -8.59
CA LEU A 84 -14.18 33.91 -8.76
C LEU A 84 -15.54 34.60 -8.91
N GLU A 85 -16.60 33.88 -9.32
CA GLU A 85 -17.98 34.41 -9.32
C GLU A 85 -18.40 34.96 -7.95
N LYS A 86 -17.86 34.45 -6.85
CA LYS A 86 -18.09 34.97 -5.48
C LYS A 86 -17.61 36.41 -5.29
N PHE A 87 -16.79 36.92 -6.20
CA PHE A 87 -16.19 38.24 -6.17
C PHE A 87 -16.59 39.09 -7.38
N ALA A 88 -17.68 38.74 -8.10
CA ALA A 88 -18.13 39.45 -9.29
C ALA A 88 -18.32 40.97 -9.04
N ASP A 89 -18.79 41.34 -7.82
CA ASP A 89 -19.00 42.71 -7.41
C ASP A 89 -17.83 43.31 -6.62
N LYS A 90 -16.66 42.64 -6.59
CA LYS A 90 -15.48 43.06 -5.81
C LYS A 90 -14.24 43.07 -6.70
N THR A 91 -13.36 44.03 -6.45
CA THR A 91 -12.02 44.01 -7.05
C THR A 91 -11.11 43.03 -6.29
N TYR A 92 -10.31 42.27 -7.03
CA TYR A 92 -9.22 41.45 -6.48
C TYR A 92 -7.95 41.65 -7.28
N GLU A 93 -6.82 41.40 -6.62
CA GLU A 93 -5.49 41.46 -7.19
C GLU A 93 -4.89 40.05 -7.24
N ILE A 94 -4.35 39.63 -8.37
CA ILE A 94 -3.58 38.38 -8.48
C ILE A 94 -2.17 38.65 -7.93
N LEU A 95 -1.81 37.97 -6.85
CA LEU A 95 -0.50 38.11 -6.22
C LEU A 95 0.52 37.14 -6.82
N ASN A 96 0.10 35.90 -7.12
CA ASN A 96 0.96 34.87 -7.68
C ASN A 96 0.14 33.83 -8.45
N GLN A 97 0.70 33.31 -9.53
CA GLN A 97 0.10 32.24 -10.34
C GLN A 97 1.18 31.27 -10.79
N THR A 98 0.94 29.99 -10.59
CA THR A 98 1.77 28.87 -11.07
C THR A 98 0.89 27.85 -11.76
N SER A 99 1.47 26.80 -12.31
CA SER A 99 0.69 25.66 -12.87
C SER A 99 -0.13 24.89 -11.82
N THR A 100 0.14 25.06 -10.54
CA THR A 100 -0.49 24.30 -9.43
C THR A 100 -1.17 25.18 -8.39
N SER A 101 -1.11 26.50 -8.52
CA SER A 101 -1.74 27.42 -7.55
C SER A 101 -2.01 28.80 -8.15
N LEU A 102 -3.06 29.44 -7.64
CA LEU A 102 -3.39 30.85 -7.85
C LEU A 102 -3.61 31.53 -6.51
N GLU A 103 -2.92 32.64 -6.24
CA GLU A 103 -3.10 33.43 -5.03
C GLU A 103 -3.70 34.79 -5.37
N ILE A 104 -4.82 35.13 -4.73
CA ILE A 104 -5.52 36.40 -4.92
C ILE A 104 -5.69 37.13 -3.59
N LYS A 105 -5.68 38.46 -3.65
CA LYS A 105 -6.01 39.37 -2.57
C LYS A 105 -7.31 40.11 -2.92
N VAL A 106 -8.30 40.03 -2.04
CA VAL A 106 -9.61 40.63 -2.29
C VAL A 106 -9.74 42.01 -1.65
N THR A 107 -9.48 42.12 -0.34
CA THR A 107 -9.53 43.40 0.38
C THR A 107 -8.53 43.40 1.52
N GLY A 108 -7.89 44.54 1.81
CA GLY A 108 -7.04 44.72 3.00
C GLY A 108 -6.05 43.56 3.19
N THR A 109 -6.29 42.74 4.19
CA THR A 109 -5.44 41.60 4.56
C THR A 109 -6.00 40.22 4.22
N GLN A 110 -7.12 40.18 3.48
CA GLN A 110 -7.79 38.93 3.08
C GLN A 110 -7.20 38.39 1.78
N ARG A 111 -6.71 37.15 1.84
CA ARG A 111 -6.12 36.42 0.72
C ARG A 111 -6.76 35.04 0.58
N TYR A 112 -6.80 34.56 -0.67
CA TYR A 112 -7.18 33.20 -1.02
C TYR A 112 -6.05 32.57 -1.82
N LYS A 113 -5.63 31.36 -1.43
CA LYS A 113 -4.70 30.55 -2.19
C LYS A 113 -5.42 29.31 -2.70
N LEU A 114 -5.66 29.27 -3.99
CA LEU A 114 -6.30 28.18 -4.68
C LEU A 114 -5.23 27.17 -5.07
N TRP A 115 -5.42 25.93 -4.70
CA TRP A 115 -4.56 24.82 -5.10
C TRP A 115 -5.24 24.06 -6.23
N LEU A 116 -4.52 23.89 -7.35
CA LEU A 116 -5.04 23.31 -8.58
C LEU A 116 -4.56 21.86 -8.73
N LEU A 117 -5.43 20.97 -9.19
CA LEU A 117 -5.08 19.59 -9.54
C LEU A 117 -4.55 19.51 -10.96
N LYS A 118 -5.28 20.10 -11.92
CA LYS A 118 -4.93 20.13 -13.32
C LYS A 118 -5.66 21.32 -13.95
N ASP A 119 -4.99 22.05 -14.82
CA ASP A 119 -5.52 23.22 -15.53
C ASP A 119 -6.12 24.23 -14.53
N ASP A 120 -7.43 24.49 -14.57
CA ASP A 120 -8.18 25.40 -13.72
C ASP A 120 -9.02 24.70 -12.63
N LEU A 121 -8.89 23.37 -12.46
CA LEU A 121 -9.66 22.60 -11.50
C LEU A 121 -9.11 22.76 -10.08
N ILE A 122 -9.95 23.25 -9.17
CA ILE A 122 -9.60 23.50 -7.78
C ILE A 122 -9.71 22.21 -6.94
N ASP A 123 -8.62 21.86 -6.22
CA ASP A 123 -8.63 20.84 -5.18
C ASP A 123 -9.10 21.44 -3.85
N ARG A 124 -8.47 22.56 -3.45
CA ARG A 124 -8.82 23.26 -2.22
C ARG A 124 -8.45 24.74 -2.29
N VAL A 125 -9.03 25.50 -1.37
CA VAL A 125 -8.78 26.94 -1.22
C VAL A 125 -8.42 27.24 0.22
N ASP A 126 -7.24 27.80 0.46
CA ASP A 126 -6.82 28.33 1.74
C ASP A 126 -7.32 29.77 1.87
N TYR A 127 -8.03 30.10 2.94
CA TYR A 127 -8.43 31.46 3.30
C TYR A 127 -7.53 32.00 4.41
N ILE A 128 -6.85 33.10 4.12
CA ILE A 128 -5.80 33.69 4.96
C ILE A 128 -6.19 35.13 5.30
N VAL A 129 -6.15 35.47 6.59
CA VAL A 129 -6.44 36.84 7.11
C VAL A 129 -5.28 37.26 7.99
N ASN A 130 -4.73 38.45 7.76
CA ASN A 130 -3.58 38.98 8.50
C ASN A 130 -2.38 38.01 8.53
N GLY A 131 -2.20 37.19 7.48
CA GLY A 131 -1.13 36.19 7.44
C GLY A 131 -1.44 34.87 8.15
N HIS A 132 -2.58 34.75 8.81
CA HIS A 132 -3.00 33.53 9.52
C HIS A 132 -4.00 32.74 8.68
N LEU A 133 -3.79 31.42 8.58
CA LEU A 133 -4.74 30.49 7.96
C LEU A 133 -5.99 30.39 8.83
N VAL A 134 -7.14 30.78 8.30
CA VAL A 134 -8.44 30.75 8.99
C VAL A 134 -9.21 29.49 8.66
N ASN A 135 -9.29 29.14 7.36
CA ASN A 135 -9.91 27.91 6.94
C ASN A 135 -9.33 27.37 5.62
N VAL A 136 -9.59 26.09 5.36
CA VAL A 136 -9.32 25.43 4.08
C VAL A 136 -10.63 24.83 3.58
N SER A 137 -11.07 25.27 2.41
CA SER A 137 -12.27 24.74 1.75
C SER A 137 -11.86 23.72 0.69
N HIS A 138 -12.44 22.51 0.75
CA HIS A 138 -12.19 21.42 -0.19
C HIS A 138 -13.36 21.25 -1.15
N TYR A 139 -13.06 20.96 -2.41
CA TYR A 139 -14.05 20.89 -3.48
C TYR A 139 -13.96 19.57 -4.24
N ASP A 140 -15.14 19.08 -4.66
CA ASP A 140 -15.29 18.09 -5.73
C ASP A 140 -16.21 18.67 -6.83
N GLN A 141 -17.48 18.32 -6.90
CA GLN A 141 -18.47 18.96 -7.78
C GLN A 141 -18.98 20.29 -7.18
N SER A 142 -18.89 20.42 -5.86
CA SER A 142 -19.26 21.60 -5.09
C SER A 142 -18.39 21.66 -3.82
N LEU A 143 -18.64 22.59 -2.91
CA LEU A 143 -18.00 22.60 -1.60
C LEU A 143 -18.30 21.29 -0.86
N ASN A 144 -17.23 20.52 -0.57
CA ASN A 144 -17.32 19.24 0.13
C ASN A 144 -17.17 19.43 1.65
N ASN A 145 -16.11 20.08 2.08
CA ASN A 145 -15.90 20.37 3.50
C ASN A 145 -15.05 21.62 3.72
N ILE A 146 -15.13 22.14 4.95
CA ILE A 146 -14.29 23.25 5.42
C ILE A 146 -13.54 22.80 6.68
N GLU A 147 -12.21 22.91 6.67
CA GLU A 147 -11.38 22.85 7.86
C GLU A 147 -11.26 24.24 8.47
N HIS A 148 -11.48 24.38 9.76
CA HIS A 148 -11.36 25.65 10.50
C HIS A 148 -10.15 25.58 11.43
N PHE A 149 -9.36 26.65 11.41
CA PHE A 149 -8.12 26.76 12.17
C PHE A 149 -8.19 27.90 13.19
N SER A 150 -7.60 27.69 14.35
CA SER A 150 -7.30 28.70 15.36
C SER A 150 -5.84 28.54 15.78
N ASP A 151 -5.06 29.62 15.72
CA ASP A 151 -3.62 29.63 16.01
C ASP A 151 -2.84 28.50 15.29
N GLY A 152 -3.19 28.25 14.02
CA GLY A 152 -2.56 27.20 13.21
C GLY A 152 -2.99 25.77 13.57
N GLN A 153 -3.86 25.59 14.57
CA GLN A 153 -4.39 24.27 14.94
C GLN A 153 -5.76 24.04 14.31
N LEU A 154 -5.97 22.84 13.78
CA LEU A 154 -7.27 22.40 13.31
C LEU A 154 -8.21 22.26 14.51
N VAL A 155 -9.32 22.99 14.51
CA VAL A 155 -10.30 22.95 15.60
C VAL A 155 -11.63 22.34 15.19
N ARG A 156 -12.00 22.43 13.90
CA ARG A 156 -13.28 21.91 13.42
C ARG A 156 -13.20 21.55 11.93
N ARG A 157 -13.95 20.52 11.51
CA ARG A 157 -14.32 20.26 10.12
C ARG A 157 -15.83 20.25 9.98
N THR A 158 -16.35 20.93 8.95
CA THR A 158 -17.77 20.95 8.61
C THR A 158 -17.93 20.34 7.22
N PHE A 159 -18.80 19.34 7.10
CA PHE A 159 -19.05 18.60 5.86
C PHE A 159 -20.41 18.93 5.28
N TYR A 160 -20.49 18.98 3.95
CA TYR A 160 -21.66 19.43 3.22
C TYR A 160 -22.10 18.39 2.18
N ASN A 161 -23.43 18.26 1.99
CA ASN A 161 -24.01 17.48 0.91
C ASN A 161 -23.90 18.23 -0.45
N LEU A 162 -24.39 17.61 -1.53
CA LEU A 162 -24.34 18.23 -2.87
C LEU A 162 -25.21 19.50 -2.99
N GLN A 163 -26.21 19.66 -2.14
CA GLN A 163 -27.10 20.84 -2.07
C GLN A 163 -26.47 22.00 -1.28
N GLY A 164 -25.30 21.78 -0.68
CA GLY A 164 -24.61 22.77 0.16
C GLY A 164 -25.14 22.85 1.60
N GLU A 165 -25.97 21.91 2.01
CA GLU A 165 -26.46 21.81 3.38
C GLU A 165 -25.43 21.09 4.25
N LYS A 166 -25.30 21.52 5.52
CA LYS A 166 -24.42 20.88 6.50
C LYS A 166 -24.92 19.47 6.82
N SER A 167 -24.12 18.47 6.53
CA SER A 167 -24.39 17.07 6.86
C SER A 167 -23.96 16.73 8.27
N PHE A 168 -22.71 17.05 8.62
CA PHE A 168 -22.18 16.84 9.97
C PHE A 168 -20.97 17.73 10.22
N GLU A 169 -20.53 17.79 11.47
CA GLU A 169 -19.33 18.50 11.87
C GLU A 169 -18.53 17.76 12.95
N GLN A 170 -17.22 17.93 12.92
CA GLN A 170 -16.28 17.32 13.85
C GLN A 170 -15.45 18.37 14.55
N PHE A 171 -15.20 18.19 15.84
CA PHE A 171 -14.31 19.01 16.64
C PHE A 171 -13.04 18.24 16.98
N TYR A 172 -11.93 18.99 17.07
CA TYR A 172 -10.59 18.44 17.19
C TYR A 172 -9.85 19.02 18.38
N THR A 173 -9.06 18.19 19.04
CA THR A 173 -8.01 18.58 19.98
C THR A 173 -6.76 17.76 19.63
N ASP A 174 -5.61 18.39 19.52
CA ASP A 174 -4.34 17.75 19.18
C ASP A 174 -4.42 16.87 17.90
N ARG A 175 -5.20 17.33 16.90
CA ARG A 175 -5.49 16.65 15.62
C ARG A 175 -6.36 15.39 15.73
N GLU A 176 -6.83 15.03 16.92
CA GLU A 176 -7.73 13.89 17.14
C GLU A 176 -9.19 14.34 17.17
N ILE A 177 -10.09 13.52 16.62
CA ILE A 177 -11.54 13.76 16.69
C ILE A 177 -11.98 13.61 18.13
N THR A 178 -12.51 14.68 18.73
CA THR A 178 -13.10 14.65 20.08
C THR A 178 -14.58 14.42 20.06
N VAL A 179 -15.30 15.10 19.16
CA VAL A 179 -16.75 15.03 19.06
C VAL A 179 -17.17 15.13 17.58
N THR A 180 -18.18 14.35 17.19
CA THR A 180 -18.87 14.49 15.91
C THR A 180 -20.36 14.74 16.18
N PHE A 181 -20.94 15.79 15.57
CA PHE A 181 -22.37 16.05 15.54
C PHE A 181 -22.94 15.60 14.20
N ILE A 182 -23.80 14.60 14.20
CA ILE A 182 -24.41 14.00 13.01
C ILE A 182 -25.82 13.48 13.33
N ASP A 183 -26.82 13.77 12.46
CA ASP A 183 -28.20 13.25 12.56
C ASP A 183 -28.80 13.39 13.98
N ASN A 184 -28.64 14.57 14.61
CA ASN A 184 -29.05 14.86 15.99
C ASN A 184 -28.39 13.96 17.06
N GLN A 185 -27.28 13.30 16.74
CA GLN A 185 -26.48 12.50 17.67
C GLN A 185 -25.13 13.18 17.95
N ILE A 186 -24.59 12.87 19.13
CA ILE A 186 -23.27 13.30 19.56
C ILE A 186 -22.40 12.04 19.71
N LEU A 187 -21.36 11.93 18.90
CA LEU A 187 -20.42 10.81 18.91
C LEU A 187 -19.09 11.27 19.52
N TYR A 188 -18.62 10.57 20.55
CA TYR A 188 -17.37 10.91 21.24
C TYR A 188 -16.19 10.12 20.68
N GLY A 189 -15.21 10.84 20.15
CA GLY A 189 -13.97 10.27 19.61
C GLY A 189 -14.13 9.57 18.26
N LYS A 190 -13.00 9.19 17.71
CA LYS A 190 -12.85 8.55 16.39
C LYS A 190 -13.58 7.19 16.31
N MET A 191 -13.52 6.39 17.36
CA MET A 191 -14.10 5.05 17.34
C MET A 191 -15.63 5.06 17.24
N ALA A 192 -16.31 5.97 17.98
CA ALA A 192 -17.76 6.12 17.87
C ALA A 192 -18.18 6.59 16.46
N PHE A 193 -17.36 7.42 15.82
CA PHE A 193 -17.57 7.84 14.42
C PHE A 193 -17.46 6.66 13.44
N TYR A 194 -16.46 5.79 13.60
CA TYR A 194 -16.35 4.58 12.78
C TYR A 194 -17.51 3.62 13.00
N GLN A 195 -17.89 3.38 14.25
CA GLN A 195 -19.04 2.53 14.60
C GLN A 195 -20.33 3.05 13.96
N TYR A 196 -20.56 4.36 14.01
CA TYR A 196 -21.72 4.99 13.39
C TYR A 196 -21.74 4.74 11.87
N PHE A 197 -20.59 4.92 11.20
CA PHE A 197 -20.48 4.65 9.76
C PHE A 197 -20.81 3.20 9.42
N PHE A 198 -20.24 2.22 10.13
CA PHE A 198 -20.52 0.81 9.83
C PHE A 198 -22.00 0.44 10.03
N LYS A 199 -22.70 1.07 10.98
CA LYS A 199 -24.16 0.91 11.12
C LYS A 199 -24.93 1.42 9.89
N THR A 200 -24.46 2.49 9.24
CA THR A 200 -25.13 3.05 8.05
C THR A 200 -25.00 2.14 6.82
N LEU A 201 -23.98 1.28 6.76
CA LEU A 201 -23.76 0.36 5.63
C LEU A 201 -24.82 -0.75 5.54
N LYS A 202 -25.58 -1.01 6.62
CA LYS A 202 -26.63 -2.06 6.68
C LYS A 202 -26.13 -3.40 6.16
N LEU A 203 -24.96 -3.81 6.65
CA LEU A 203 -24.31 -5.06 6.27
C LEU A 203 -25.22 -6.26 6.56
N GLN A 204 -25.12 -7.30 5.74
CA GLN A 204 -25.86 -8.54 5.88
C GLN A 204 -24.92 -9.66 6.35
N LYS A 205 -25.49 -10.72 6.96
CA LYS A 205 -24.71 -11.81 7.53
C LYS A 205 -23.85 -12.56 6.51
N GLU A 206 -24.30 -12.63 5.27
CA GLU A 206 -23.57 -13.22 4.15
C GLU A 206 -22.51 -12.30 3.55
N ASP A 207 -22.49 -11.01 3.91
CA ASP A 207 -21.48 -10.09 3.39
C ASP A 207 -20.10 -10.36 4.00
N ALA A 208 -19.06 -10.24 3.20
CA ALA A 208 -17.68 -10.43 3.62
C ALA A 208 -17.01 -9.07 3.89
N VAL A 209 -16.39 -8.93 5.07
CA VAL A 209 -15.57 -7.76 5.41
C VAL A 209 -14.12 -8.19 5.58
N ILE A 210 -13.23 -7.61 4.78
CA ILE A 210 -11.79 -7.92 4.75
C ILE A 210 -11.03 -6.72 5.30
N ILE A 211 -10.32 -6.89 6.41
CA ILE A 211 -9.53 -5.84 7.07
C ILE A 211 -8.08 -5.95 6.63
N ASP A 212 -7.55 -4.91 5.97
CA ASP A 212 -6.17 -4.87 5.46
C ASP A 212 -5.18 -4.18 6.39
N ARG A 213 -5.60 -3.11 7.07
CA ARG A 213 -4.78 -2.35 8.02
C ARG A 213 -5.56 -2.14 9.31
N PRO A 214 -5.43 -3.09 10.23
CA PRO A 214 -6.28 -3.12 11.43
C PRO A 214 -5.95 -2.05 12.46
N LEU A 215 -4.69 -1.62 12.59
CA LEU A 215 -4.24 -0.71 13.65
C LEU A 215 -5.05 0.60 13.67
N ASP A 216 -5.52 1.00 14.86
CA ASP A 216 -6.38 2.16 15.12
C ASP A 216 -7.75 2.12 14.40
N VAL A 217 -8.17 0.97 13.93
CA VAL A 217 -9.44 0.77 13.23
C VAL A 217 -10.22 -0.35 13.87
N ILE A 218 -9.60 -1.53 13.97
CA ILE A 218 -10.30 -2.77 14.32
C ILE A 218 -10.90 -2.74 15.73
N GLU A 219 -10.24 -2.13 16.70
CA GLU A 219 -10.71 -1.99 18.08
C GLU A 219 -12.06 -1.26 18.14
N GLY A 220 -12.26 -0.29 17.25
CA GLY A 220 -13.50 0.47 17.18
C GLY A 220 -14.64 -0.24 16.45
N ILE A 221 -14.33 -1.09 15.47
CA ILE A 221 -15.36 -1.65 14.58
C ILE A 221 -15.66 -3.12 14.85
N LEU A 222 -14.72 -3.90 15.42
CA LEU A 222 -14.89 -5.33 15.66
C LEU A 222 -16.20 -5.67 16.40
N PRO A 223 -16.58 -4.98 17.51
CA PRO A 223 -17.83 -5.28 18.21
C PRO A 223 -19.10 -5.08 17.37
N GLN A 224 -19.02 -4.30 16.28
CA GLN A 224 -20.12 -4.07 15.36
C GLN A 224 -20.20 -5.10 14.24
N LEU A 225 -19.10 -5.81 13.98
CA LEU A 225 -18.96 -6.74 12.85
C LEU A 225 -19.09 -8.20 13.27
N VAL A 226 -18.68 -8.52 14.50
CA VAL A 226 -18.76 -9.89 15.04
C VAL A 226 -20.20 -10.37 14.97
N ASP A 227 -20.39 -11.58 14.46
CA ASP A 227 -21.68 -12.25 14.25
C ASP A 227 -22.65 -11.55 13.28
N GLN A 228 -22.28 -10.39 12.75
CA GLN A 228 -23.09 -9.64 11.79
C GLN A 228 -22.67 -9.89 10.34
N VAL A 229 -21.41 -10.26 10.11
CA VAL A 229 -20.82 -10.47 8.78
C VAL A 229 -19.82 -11.61 8.82
N ARG A 230 -19.37 -12.03 7.65
CA ARG A 230 -18.18 -12.91 7.50
C ARG A 230 -16.92 -12.04 7.58
N LEU A 231 -16.14 -12.21 8.63
CA LEU A 231 -15.02 -11.32 8.93
C LEU A 231 -13.67 -11.97 8.61
N PHE A 232 -12.83 -11.25 7.85
CA PHE A 232 -11.49 -11.68 7.43
C PHE A 232 -10.46 -10.59 7.74
N SER A 233 -9.22 -11.00 7.99
CA SER A 233 -8.10 -10.06 8.06
C SER A 233 -6.91 -10.53 7.23
N VAL A 234 -6.18 -9.59 6.60
CA VAL A 234 -4.98 -9.88 5.80
C VAL A 234 -3.74 -9.39 6.53
N VAL A 235 -2.76 -10.28 6.68
CA VAL A 235 -1.46 -9.98 7.26
C VAL A 235 -0.46 -9.68 6.14
N HIS A 236 -0.04 -8.42 6.01
CA HIS A 236 0.81 -7.94 4.91
C HIS A 236 2.31 -7.89 5.22
N ALA A 237 2.69 -8.06 6.50
CA ALA A 237 4.07 -7.91 6.96
C ALA A 237 4.45 -9.03 7.95
N GLU A 238 5.63 -8.91 8.54
CA GLU A 238 6.02 -9.76 9.66
C GLU A 238 5.01 -9.58 10.79
N HIS A 239 4.49 -10.71 11.29
CA HIS A 239 3.40 -10.69 12.27
C HIS A 239 3.90 -10.69 13.72
N TYR A 240 5.19 -10.94 13.97
CA TYR A 240 5.81 -10.91 15.29
C TYR A 240 7.28 -10.54 15.22
N ASN A 241 7.87 -10.18 16.35
CA ASN A 241 9.30 -9.94 16.49
C ASN A 241 9.98 -11.23 16.94
N GLU A 242 10.70 -11.91 16.04
CA GLU A 242 11.37 -13.17 16.30
C GLU A 242 12.43 -13.05 17.41
N SER A 243 13.25 -11.99 17.37
CA SER A 243 14.37 -11.81 18.29
C SER A 243 13.94 -11.51 19.73
N LEU A 244 12.76 -10.95 19.94
CA LEU A 244 12.21 -10.59 21.25
C LEU A 244 11.17 -11.58 21.76
N SER A 245 10.74 -12.53 20.92
CA SER A 245 9.81 -13.58 21.31
C SER A 245 10.57 -14.76 21.95
N LYS A 246 10.09 -15.28 23.10
CA LYS A 246 10.74 -16.39 23.83
C LYS A 246 9.71 -17.38 24.36
N GLY A 247 9.86 -18.65 24.02
CA GLY A 247 8.99 -19.72 24.51
C GLY A 247 7.53 -19.48 24.13
N SER A 248 6.66 -19.41 25.12
CA SER A 248 5.23 -19.13 24.92
C SER A 248 4.88 -17.64 24.82
N HIS A 249 5.85 -16.74 25.01
CA HIS A 249 5.66 -15.30 24.91
C HIS A 249 6.00 -14.85 23.49
N ILE A 250 4.99 -14.51 22.73
CA ILE A 250 5.13 -13.97 21.37
C ILE A 250 4.93 -12.46 21.43
N LEU A 251 5.95 -11.71 21.01
CA LEU A 251 5.82 -10.26 20.84
C LEU A 251 5.24 -10.00 19.45
N TRP A 252 3.93 -9.81 19.40
CA TRP A 252 3.22 -9.54 18.17
C TRP A 252 3.62 -8.18 17.57
N ASN A 253 3.53 -8.07 16.26
CA ASN A 253 3.58 -6.77 15.62
C ASN A 253 2.30 -6.00 15.96
N ASN A 254 2.45 -4.77 16.45
CA ASN A 254 1.35 -3.91 16.89
C ASN A 254 0.20 -3.79 15.87
N ASN A 255 0.52 -3.90 14.57
CA ASN A 255 -0.50 -3.88 13.53
C ASN A 255 -1.49 -5.05 13.61
N TYR A 256 -1.12 -6.18 14.23
CA TYR A 256 -1.90 -7.41 14.19
C TYR A 256 -2.24 -7.98 15.56
N GLU A 257 -1.63 -7.44 16.62
CA GLU A 257 -1.82 -7.95 18.00
C GLU A 257 -3.30 -8.10 18.35
N TYR A 258 -4.09 -7.05 18.16
CA TYR A 258 -5.51 -7.08 18.48
C TYR A 258 -6.30 -8.15 17.69
N ILE A 259 -5.92 -8.41 16.42
CA ILE A 259 -6.52 -9.48 15.60
C ILE A 259 -6.20 -10.85 16.19
N PHE A 260 -4.93 -11.06 16.57
CA PHE A 260 -4.52 -12.38 17.11
C PHE A 260 -5.10 -12.64 18.48
N GLU A 261 -5.30 -11.62 19.29
CA GLU A 261 -5.98 -11.72 20.59
C GLU A 261 -7.49 -12.00 20.45
N ASN A 262 -8.09 -11.62 19.32
CA ASN A 262 -9.50 -11.84 18.98
C ASN A 262 -9.67 -12.75 17.77
N ALA A 263 -8.76 -13.68 17.55
CA ALA A 263 -8.70 -14.47 16.31
C ALA A 263 -9.98 -15.28 16.06
N GLU A 264 -10.66 -15.73 17.12
CA GLU A 264 -11.93 -16.45 17.05
C GLU A 264 -13.10 -15.64 16.48
N SER A 265 -12.97 -14.31 16.42
CA SER A 265 -13.97 -13.42 15.80
C SER A 265 -13.86 -13.38 14.26
N PHE A 266 -12.81 -13.98 13.70
CA PHE A 266 -12.56 -13.99 12.26
C PHE A 266 -12.84 -15.38 11.68
N GLU A 267 -13.57 -15.43 10.56
CA GLU A 267 -13.77 -16.66 9.81
C GLU A 267 -12.43 -17.19 9.28
N ALA A 268 -11.56 -16.30 8.81
CA ALA A 268 -10.16 -16.63 8.51
C ALA A 268 -9.21 -15.44 8.64
N ILE A 269 -7.97 -15.73 9.02
CA ILE A 269 -6.82 -14.85 8.90
C ILE A 269 -6.05 -15.25 7.64
N ILE A 270 -5.80 -14.30 6.75
CA ILE A 270 -5.17 -14.53 5.46
C ILE A 270 -3.71 -14.10 5.54
N VAL A 271 -2.81 -14.99 5.18
CA VAL A 271 -1.37 -14.73 5.11
C VAL A 271 -0.86 -14.96 3.69
N ALA A 272 0.24 -14.31 3.33
CA ALA A 272 0.72 -14.29 1.96
C ALA A 272 1.50 -15.55 1.55
N THR A 273 2.13 -16.26 2.51
CA THR A 273 3.03 -17.38 2.25
C THR A 273 2.68 -18.62 3.10
N ASN A 274 3.01 -19.80 2.59
CA ASN A 274 2.83 -21.05 3.35
C ASN A 274 3.70 -21.05 4.61
N ARG A 275 4.89 -20.46 4.53
CA ARG A 275 5.79 -20.36 5.68
C ARG A 275 5.18 -19.50 6.80
N GLN A 276 4.57 -18.37 6.48
CA GLN A 276 3.88 -17.53 7.47
C GLN A 276 2.69 -18.25 8.08
N ASN A 277 1.94 -19.02 7.26
CA ASN A 277 0.85 -19.86 7.75
C ASN A 277 1.33 -20.88 8.80
N GLN A 278 2.39 -21.64 8.50
CA GLN A 278 2.95 -22.63 9.44
C GLN A 278 3.37 -22.02 10.78
N ILE A 279 4.07 -20.87 10.72
CA ILE A 279 4.56 -20.20 11.93
C ILE A 279 3.38 -19.65 12.75
N LEU A 280 2.49 -18.89 12.11
CA LEU A 280 1.34 -18.28 12.78
C LEU A 280 0.39 -19.34 13.36
N SER A 281 0.14 -20.44 12.65
CA SER A 281 -0.68 -21.57 13.16
C SER A 281 -0.10 -22.21 14.41
N GLY A 282 1.22 -22.27 14.53
CA GLY A 282 1.90 -22.79 15.72
C GLY A 282 1.94 -21.80 16.91
N GLN A 283 1.73 -20.52 16.65
CA GLN A 283 1.84 -19.45 17.65
C GLN A 283 0.47 -19.00 18.21
N LEU A 284 -0.59 -19.07 17.39
CA LEU A 284 -1.92 -18.66 17.83
C LEU A 284 -2.48 -19.59 18.90
N ARG A 285 -2.90 -19.00 20.02
CA ARG A 285 -3.55 -19.73 21.14
C ARG A 285 -5.03 -19.99 20.87
N LYS A 286 -5.68 -19.07 20.15
CA LYS A 286 -7.10 -19.12 19.81
C LYS A 286 -7.28 -19.75 18.42
N LYS A 287 -8.26 -20.63 18.30
CA LYS A 287 -8.51 -21.34 17.04
C LYS A 287 -9.21 -20.43 16.04
N THR A 288 -8.59 -20.26 14.91
CA THR A 288 -9.20 -19.69 13.71
C THR A 288 -8.59 -20.34 12.48
N MET A 289 -9.26 -20.25 11.35
CA MET A 289 -8.72 -20.71 10.07
C MET A 289 -7.61 -19.75 9.61
N ILE A 290 -6.44 -20.26 9.26
CA ILE A 290 -5.40 -19.49 8.60
C ILE A 290 -5.32 -19.96 7.16
N LYS A 291 -5.51 -19.04 6.21
CA LYS A 291 -5.47 -19.32 4.77
C LYS A 291 -4.27 -18.66 4.12
N THR A 292 -3.57 -19.44 3.30
CA THR A 292 -2.51 -18.89 2.43
C THR A 292 -3.10 -18.41 1.12
N ILE A 293 -3.18 -17.09 0.93
CA ILE A 293 -3.54 -16.47 -0.34
C ILE A 293 -2.49 -15.42 -0.68
N PRO A 294 -1.71 -15.61 -1.75
CA PRO A 294 -0.71 -14.65 -2.18
C PRO A 294 -1.31 -13.27 -2.40
N VAL A 295 -0.61 -12.23 -1.95
CA VAL A 295 -1.05 -10.83 -2.11
C VAL A 295 -0.79 -10.27 -3.50
N GLY A 296 -0.16 -11.05 -4.37
CA GLY A 296 0.07 -10.72 -5.78
C GLY A 296 -0.04 -11.96 -6.66
N TYR A 297 -0.05 -11.74 -7.96
CA TYR A 297 -0.08 -12.80 -8.96
C TYR A 297 0.76 -12.40 -10.18
N ILE A 298 1.02 -13.35 -11.06
CA ILE A 298 1.61 -13.16 -12.38
C ILE A 298 0.57 -13.50 -13.46
N ASN A 299 0.52 -12.69 -14.53
CA ASN A 299 -0.40 -12.90 -15.64
C ASN A 299 0.03 -14.10 -16.48
N GLU A 300 1.32 -14.17 -16.79
CA GLU A 300 1.91 -15.22 -17.60
C GLU A 300 3.36 -15.50 -17.20
N ILE A 301 3.84 -16.70 -17.51
CA ILE A 301 5.24 -17.06 -17.33
C ILE A 301 5.99 -16.71 -18.59
N SER A 302 7.08 -15.94 -18.47
CA SER A 302 7.90 -15.53 -19.60
C SER A 302 8.41 -16.73 -20.41
N ARG A 303 8.21 -16.67 -21.73
CA ARG A 303 8.74 -17.65 -22.70
C ARG A 303 10.12 -17.26 -23.23
N LYS A 304 10.63 -16.08 -22.86
CA LYS A 304 11.93 -15.59 -23.35
C LYS A 304 13.07 -16.51 -22.93
N ARG A 305 13.98 -16.79 -23.85
CA ARG A 305 15.13 -17.68 -23.64
C ARG A 305 16.46 -16.92 -23.62
N SER A 306 16.55 -15.79 -24.34
CA SER A 306 17.76 -14.96 -24.40
C SER A 306 17.75 -13.88 -23.32
N TYR A 307 18.88 -13.67 -22.69
CA TYR A 307 19.11 -12.64 -21.66
C TYR A 307 20.54 -12.13 -21.74
N ARG A 308 20.83 -10.99 -21.10
CA ARG A 308 22.20 -10.46 -20.96
C ARG A 308 22.95 -11.33 -19.93
N PRO A 309 24.05 -11.97 -20.27
CA PRO A 309 24.88 -12.66 -19.28
C PRO A 309 25.38 -11.70 -18.20
N TYR A 310 25.67 -12.21 -17.02
CA TYR A 310 26.26 -11.46 -15.90
C TYR A 310 25.52 -10.16 -15.54
N SER A 311 24.21 -10.08 -15.81
CA SER A 311 23.39 -8.92 -15.52
C SER A 311 22.40 -9.23 -14.40
N LEU A 312 22.50 -8.52 -13.30
CA LEU A 312 21.55 -8.59 -12.18
C LEU A 312 20.57 -7.44 -12.25
N ILE A 313 19.38 -7.68 -11.74
CA ILE A 313 18.33 -6.66 -11.56
C ILE A 313 17.84 -6.70 -10.11
N THR A 314 17.57 -5.53 -9.56
CA THR A 314 16.76 -5.38 -8.35
C THR A 314 15.68 -4.34 -8.57
N ALA A 315 14.52 -4.51 -7.89
CA ALA A 315 13.41 -3.58 -7.97
C ALA A 315 12.77 -3.39 -6.60
N SER A 316 12.82 -2.16 -6.10
CA SER A 316 12.25 -1.80 -4.80
C SER A 316 12.13 -0.29 -4.65
N ARG A 317 11.46 0.17 -3.58
CA ARG A 317 11.62 1.56 -3.14
C ARG A 317 13.09 1.81 -2.81
N LEU A 318 13.61 3.00 -3.14
CA LEU A 318 14.95 3.42 -2.73
C LEU A 318 14.87 3.93 -1.28
N ALA A 319 14.83 2.99 -0.34
CA ALA A 319 14.65 3.22 1.09
C ALA A 319 15.69 2.44 1.90
N THR A 320 16.01 2.93 3.09
CA THR A 320 17.11 2.43 3.93
C THR A 320 16.99 0.93 4.23
N GLU A 321 15.79 0.43 4.47
CA GLU A 321 15.52 -0.99 4.78
C GLU A 321 15.77 -1.96 3.61
N LYS A 322 15.98 -1.44 2.40
CA LYS A 322 16.34 -2.22 1.21
C LYS A 322 17.85 -2.44 1.03
N HIS A 323 18.65 -1.76 1.83
CA HIS A 323 20.12 -1.89 1.89
C HIS A 323 20.79 -1.87 0.51
N LEU A 324 20.32 -1.00 -0.39
CA LEU A 324 20.86 -0.88 -1.75
C LEU A 324 22.30 -0.35 -1.76
N ASP A 325 22.69 0.40 -0.75
CA ASP A 325 24.06 0.85 -0.54
C ASP A 325 25.03 -0.33 -0.30
N LEU A 326 24.60 -1.32 0.49
CA LEU A 326 25.39 -2.54 0.72
C LEU A 326 25.44 -3.42 -0.54
N LEU A 327 24.33 -3.47 -1.30
CA LEU A 327 24.28 -4.19 -2.57
C LEU A 327 25.20 -3.56 -3.62
N ILE A 328 25.22 -2.24 -3.75
CA ILE A 328 26.13 -1.51 -4.66
C ILE A 328 27.57 -1.87 -4.32
N LYS A 329 27.97 -1.77 -3.04
CA LYS A 329 29.32 -2.13 -2.59
C LYS A 329 29.66 -3.58 -2.95
N ALA A 330 28.77 -4.52 -2.66
CA ALA A 330 28.99 -5.93 -2.95
C ALA A 330 29.16 -6.21 -4.46
N VAL A 331 28.41 -5.52 -5.32
CA VAL A 331 28.55 -5.67 -6.77
C VAL A 331 29.89 -5.11 -7.26
N VAL A 332 30.35 -3.99 -6.69
CA VAL A 332 31.68 -3.44 -6.98
C VAL A 332 32.76 -4.45 -6.60
N ASP A 333 32.71 -4.98 -5.38
CA ASP A 333 33.72 -5.94 -4.88
C ASP A 333 33.68 -7.27 -5.67
N ALA A 334 32.46 -7.78 -6.01
CA ALA A 334 32.27 -9.03 -6.76
C ALA A 334 32.83 -8.96 -8.21
N LYS A 335 32.99 -7.74 -8.75
CA LYS A 335 33.49 -7.54 -10.12
C LYS A 335 34.95 -8.02 -10.33
N GLU A 336 35.72 -8.14 -9.27
CA GLU A 336 37.05 -8.74 -9.34
C GLU A 336 37.00 -10.22 -9.77
N SER A 337 35.98 -10.97 -9.30
CA SER A 337 35.80 -12.37 -9.64
C SER A 337 34.83 -12.59 -10.81
N VAL A 338 33.97 -11.63 -11.10
CA VAL A 338 32.99 -11.68 -12.20
C VAL A 338 33.09 -10.38 -13.02
N PRO A 339 34.12 -10.27 -13.92
CA PRO A 339 34.48 -9.01 -14.60
C PRO A 339 33.33 -8.38 -15.43
N ASP A 340 32.44 -9.17 -16.00
CA ASP A 340 31.31 -8.69 -16.82
C ASP A 340 30.06 -8.36 -16.01
N LEU A 341 30.10 -8.47 -14.66
CA LEU A 341 28.98 -8.23 -13.79
C LEU A 341 28.42 -6.81 -13.96
N SER A 342 27.09 -6.71 -14.04
CA SER A 342 26.36 -5.45 -14.06
C SER A 342 25.09 -5.51 -13.19
N LEU A 343 24.65 -4.36 -12.68
CA LEU A 343 23.45 -4.24 -11.87
C LEU A 343 22.60 -3.06 -12.35
N ASP A 344 21.32 -3.33 -12.63
CA ASP A 344 20.31 -2.29 -12.86
C ASP A 344 19.32 -2.26 -11.67
N ILE A 345 19.16 -1.07 -11.07
CA ILE A 345 18.30 -0.82 -9.90
C ILE A 345 17.07 -0.04 -10.35
N TYR A 346 15.90 -0.63 -10.22
CA TYR A 346 14.62 -0.02 -10.57
C TYR A 346 13.86 0.42 -9.32
N GLY A 347 13.31 1.61 -9.37
CA GLY A 347 12.52 2.24 -8.31
C GLY A 347 12.89 3.68 -8.05
N GLU A 348 12.14 4.30 -7.13
CA GLU A 348 12.34 5.66 -6.65
C GLU A 348 12.26 5.70 -5.12
N GLY A 349 12.80 6.75 -4.51
CA GLY A 349 12.72 6.97 -3.07
C GLY A 349 13.77 7.92 -2.52
N GLY A 350 13.70 8.15 -1.22
CA GLY A 350 14.52 9.15 -0.53
C GLY A 350 16.03 8.91 -0.54
N GLU A 351 16.46 7.66 -0.76
CA GLU A 351 17.90 7.30 -0.80
C GLU A 351 18.57 7.59 -2.17
N ARG A 352 17.80 8.03 -3.21
CA ARG A 352 18.31 8.18 -4.57
C ARG A 352 19.63 8.93 -4.65
N SER A 353 19.69 10.16 -4.12
CA SER A 353 20.88 11.01 -4.18
C SER A 353 22.10 10.39 -3.48
N LYS A 354 21.86 9.70 -2.36
CA LYS A 354 22.91 8.96 -1.63
C LYS A 354 23.46 7.80 -2.46
N LEU A 355 22.60 7.06 -3.15
CA LEU A 355 23.00 5.93 -4.00
C LEU A 355 23.73 6.42 -5.26
N GLU A 356 23.31 7.53 -5.87
CA GLU A 356 24.02 8.19 -6.99
C GLU A 356 25.43 8.59 -6.58
N ALA A 357 25.59 9.26 -5.43
CA ALA A 357 26.87 9.64 -4.90
C ALA A 357 27.77 8.41 -4.60
N LEU A 358 27.19 7.32 -4.12
CA LEU A 358 27.92 6.08 -3.85
C LEU A 358 28.44 5.42 -5.14
N ILE A 359 27.61 5.35 -6.20
CA ILE A 359 27.99 4.82 -7.51
C ILE A 359 29.13 5.65 -8.11
N GLN A 360 29.06 6.97 -8.01
CA GLN A 360 30.13 7.87 -8.45
C GLN A 360 31.40 7.67 -7.65
N LYS A 361 31.32 7.55 -6.32
CA LYS A 361 32.48 7.32 -5.43
C LYS A 361 33.25 6.06 -5.81
N TYR A 362 32.59 5.01 -6.28
CA TYR A 362 33.21 3.76 -6.70
C TYR A 362 33.55 3.71 -8.21
N ASP A 363 33.35 4.82 -8.95
CA ASP A 363 33.47 4.87 -10.42
C ASP A 363 32.69 3.73 -11.12
N ALA A 364 31.53 3.40 -10.58
CA ALA A 364 30.75 2.24 -10.98
C ALA A 364 29.63 2.56 -12.01
N SER A 365 29.53 3.80 -12.49
CA SER A 365 28.43 4.27 -13.37
C SER A 365 28.33 3.51 -14.70
N HIS A 366 29.39 2.86 -15.13
CA HIS A 366 29.43 2.11 -16.38
C HIS A 366 28.82 0.69 -16.26
N PHE A 367 28.64 0.16 -15.04
CA PHE A 367 28.04 -1.17 -14.80
C PHE A 367 26.94 -1.20 -13.73
N ILE A 368 26.71 -0.10 -12.96
CA ILE A 368 25.59 0.03 -12.01
C ILE A 368 24.73 1.23 -12.41
N LYS A 369 23.42 1.01 -12.59
CA LYS A 369 22.47 2.05 -13.04
C LYS A 369 21.26 2.17 -12.14
N LEU A 370 20.87 3.40 -11.79
CA LEU A 370 19.58 3.74 -11.21
C LEU A 370 18.61 4.07 -12.35
N CYS A 371 17.66 3.17 -12.62
CA CYS A 371 16.80 3.20 -13.81
C CYS A 371 15.47 3.94 -13.61
N GLY A 372 15.19 4.39 -12.36
CA GLY A 372 13.94 5.04 -12.00
C GLY A 372 12.77 4.07 -11.88
N HIS A 373 11.58 4.62 -11.63
CA HIS A 373 10.34 3.83 -11.57
C HIS A 373 9.78 3.60 -12.98
N LYS A 374 9.54 2.34 -13.33
CA LYS A 374 8.99 1.92 -14.63
C LYS A 374 8.18 0.64 -14.45
N ASP A 375 7.29 0.36 -15.39
CA ASP A 375 6.78 -1.01 -15.57
C ASP A 375 7.92 -1.89 -16.10
N ILE A 376 8.33 -2.86 -15.30
CA ILE A 376 9.47 -3.73 -15.58
C ILE A 376 9.07 -5.18 -15.88
N SER A 377 7.78 -5.45 -16.02
CA SER A 377 7.27 -6.79 -16.34
C SER A 377 7.93 -7.39 -17.59
N GLN A 378 8.12 -6.56 -18.63
CA GLN A 378 8.80 -6.96 -19.88
C GLN A 378 10.32 -6.79 -19.81
N VAL A 379 10.85 -6.19 -18.74
CA VAL A 379 12.27 -5.91 -18.56
C VAL A 379 12.98 -7.06 -17.85
N TYR A 380 12.38 -7.63 -16.80
CA TYR A 380 12.93 -8.73 -16.02
C TYR A 380 13.51 -9.88 -16.87
N PRO A 381 12.83 -10.39 -17.92
CA PRO A 381 13.35 -11.52 -18.68
C PRO A 381 14.69 -11.29 -19.38
N ASN A 382 15.16 -10.04 -19.45
CA ASN A 382 16.44 -9.68 -20.09
C ASN A 382 17.66 -9.89 -19.20
N TYR A 383 17.48 -10.20 -17.91
CA TYR A 383 18.57 -10.33 -16.94
C TYR A 383 18.93 -11.77 -16.66
N SER A 384 20.12 -11.98 -16.13
CA SER A 384 20.61 -13.31 -15.72
C SER A 384 20.07 -13.74 -14.37
N GLY A 385 19.78 -12.80 -13.46
CA GLY A 385 19.24 -13.07 -12.13
C GLY A 385 18.65 -11.83 -11.46
N TYR A 386 17.86 -12.06 -10.42
CA TYR A 386 17.34 -11.04 -9.52
C TYR A 386 18.09 -11.08 -8.19
N ILE A 387 18.40 -9.92 -7.59
CA ILE A 387 19.10 -9.84 -6.32
C ILE A 387 18.40 -8.89 -5.35
N SER A 388 18.29 -9.29 -4.07
CA SER A 388 17.76 -8.48 -2.99
C SER A 388 18.64 -8.52 -1.75
N ALA A 389 18.93 -7.36 -1.18
CA ALA A 389 19.62 -7.21 0.10
C ALA A 389 18.65 -6.90 1.27
N SER A 390 17.31 -6.97 1.04
CA SER A 390 16.31 -6.71 2.07
C SER A 390 16.45 -7.68 3.24
N THR A 391 16.46 -7.16 4.47
CA THR A 391 16.52 -7.95 5.71
C THR A 391 15.16 -8.27 6.31
N SER A 392 14.08 -7.83 5.65
CA SER A 392 12.68 -8.12 5.99
C SER A 392 11.86 -8.12 4.69
N GLU A 393 11.13 -9.20 4.44
CA GLU A 393 10.31 -9.32 3.22
C GLU A 393 9.06 -10.17 3.51
N GLY A 394 7.94 -9.49 3.77
CA GLY A 394 6.68 -10.17 4.10
C GLY A 394 6.19 -11.12 3.00
N PHE A 395 6.20 -10.66 1.74
CA PHE A 395 5.90 -11.49 0.57
C PHE A 395 6.95 -11.31 -0.55
N GLY A 396 7.24 -10.06 -0.96
CA GLY A 396 8.17 -9.75 -2.02
C GLY A 396 7.55 -9.81 -3.41
N LEU A 397 6.71 -8.83 -3.73
CA LEU A 397 6.08 -8.73 -5.06
C LEU A 397 7.12 -8.73 -6.18
N SER A 398 8.23 -8.02 -6.02
CA SER A 398 9.32 -8.01 -7.01
C SER A 398 10.05 -9.36 -7.14
N LEU A 399 10.11 -10.15 -6.05
CA LEU A 399 10.61 -11.54 -6.11
C LEU A 399 9.64 -12.41 -6.93
N LEU A 400 8.32 -12.25 -6.72
CA LEU A 400 7.31 -12.96 -7.48
C LEU A 400 7.37 -12.61 -8.97
N GLU A 401 7.48 -11.32 -9.30
CA GLU A 401 7.61 -10.83 -10.68
C GLU A 401 8.86 -11.40 -11.37
N ALA A 402 9.99 -11.37 -10.66
CA ALA A 402 11.23 -11.97 -11.14
C ALA A 402 11.09 -13.50 -11.36
N LEU A 403 10.42 -14.18 -10.45
CA LEU A 403 10.12 -15.62 -10.57
C LEU A 403 9.27 -15.91 -11.82
N GLY A 404 8.23 -15.11 -12.07
CA GLY A 404 7.37 -15.19 -13.25
C GLY A 404 8.13 -14.94 -14.56
N ALA A 405 9.10 -14.07 -14.53
CA ALA A 405 10.03 -13.85 -15.64
C ALA A 405 11.02 -15.01 -15.83
N GLY A 406 11.05 -15.95 -14.90
CA GLY A 406 11.96 -17.10 -14.90
C GLY A 406 13.37 -16.74 -14.44
N LEU A 407 13.56 -15.68 -13.64
CA LEU A 407 14.87 -15.37 -13.10
C LEU A 407 15.16 -16.25 -11.88
N PRO A 408 16.37 -16.76 -11.77
CA PRO A 408 16.90 -17.24 -10.52
C PRO A 408 17.16 -16.08 -9.58
N LEU A 409 17.08 -16.33 -8.26
CA LEU A 409 17.02 -15.31 -7.24
C LEU A 409 18.22 -15.38 -6.28
N ILE A 410 18.73 -14.23 -5.86
CA ILE A 410 19.71 -14.11 -4.78
C ILE A 410 19.07 -13.26 -3.67
N GLY A 411 19.10 -13.74 -2.43
CA GLY A 411 18.52 -12.99 -1.31
C GLY A 411 19.00 -13.44 0.05
N VAL A 412 18.79 -12.58 1.05
CA VAL A 412 19.08 -12.87 2.44
C VAL A 412 18.15 -13.98 2.93
N ASP A 413 18.61 -14.90 3.78
CA ASP A 413 17.75 -15.91 4.41
C ASP A 413 16.89 -15.29 5.50
N VAL A 414 15.78 -14.70 5.09
CA VAL A 414 14.78 -14.05 5.97
C VAL A 414 13.38 -14.59 5.70
N GLU A 415 12.53 -14.53 6.72
CA GLU A 415 11.10 -14.79 6.61
C GLU A 415 10.43 -13.59 5.87
N TYR A 416 9.44 -13.74 5.04
CA TYR A 416 8.78 -15.00 4.62
C TYR A 416 9.00 -15.20 3.11
N GLY A 417 9.03 -14.10 2.33
CA GLY A 417 9.07 -14.12 0.88
C GLY A 417 10.33 -14.78 0.32
N ASN A 418 11.49 -14.46 0.89
CA ASN A 418 12.73 -15.07 0.41
C ASN A 418 12.71 -16.59 0.59
N ARG A 419 12.24 -17.10 1.72
CA ARG A 419 12.12 -18.55 1.96
C ARG A 419 11.00 -19.20 1.15
N GLU A 420 9.96 -18.46 0.78
CA GLU A 420 8.89 -18.97 -0.09
C GLU A 420 9.37 -19.11 -1.54
N PHE A 421 10.13 -18.13 -2.06
CA PHE A 421 10.47 -18.07 -3.48
C PHE A 421 11.84 -18.66 -3.82
N ILE A 422 12.83 -18.59 -2.91
CA ILE A 422 14.20 -19.01 -3.18
C ILE A 422 14.46 -20.40 -2.58
N GLU A 423 14.80 -21.36 -3.40
CA GLU A 423 15.25 -22.68 -3.02
C GLU A 423 16.73 -22.80 -3.38
N THR A 424 17.58 -22.77 -2.35
CA THR A 424 19.05 -22.73 -2.52
C THR A 424 19.54 -23.98 -3.23
N GLY A 425 20.33 -23.75 -4.29
CA GLY A 425 20.83 -24.81 -5.15
C GLY A 425 19.91 -25.20 -6.30
N GLU A 426 18.62 -24.85 -6.25
CA GLU A 426 17.61 -25.17 -7.25
C GLU A 426 17.30 -23.98 -8.16
N ASN A 427 16.76 -22.86 -7.57
CA ASN A 427 16.44 -21.68 -8.33
C ASN A 427 17.10 -20.40 -7.81
N GLY A 428 18.08 -20.51 -6.94
CA GLY A 428 18.78 -19.33 -6.42
C GLY A 428 19.74 -19.64 -5.29
N ILE A 429 20.18 -18.57 -4.65
CA ILE A 429 21.06 -18.59 -3.48
C ILE A 429 20.42 -17.78 -2.36
N ARG A 430 20.09 -18.41 -1.23
CA ARG A 430 19.86 -17.70 0.03
C ARG A 430 21.13 -17.73 0.84
N PHE A 431 21.59 -16.56 1.27
CA PHE A 431 22.75 -16.44 2.14
C PHE A 431 22.30 -16.03 3.55
N GLU A 432 23.09 -16.42 4.54
CA GLU A 432 22.77 -16.23 5.95
C GLU A 432 22.59 -14.74 6.30
N ARG A 433 21.60 -14.46 7.13
CA ARG A 433 21.40 -13.12 7.71
C ARG A 433 22.51 -12.83 8.71
N THR A 434 23.35 -11.86 8.38
CA THR A 434 24.47 -11.39 9.21
C THR A 434 24.23 -9.94 9.66
N PRO A 435 25.01 -9.44 10.65
CA PRO A 435 25.05 -8.00 10.93
C PRO A 435 25.31 -7.19 9.64
N LEU A 436 24.70 -6.01 9.54
CA LEU A 436 24.75 -5.19 8.31
C LEU A 436 26.18 -4.88 7.83
N LYS A 437 27.13 -4.76 8.78
CA LYS A 437 28.56 -4.53 8.46
C LYS A 437 29.19 -5.68 7.66
N ASP A 438 28.72 -6.91 7.86
CA ASP A 438 29.25 -8.14 7.26
C ASP A 438 28.46 -8.57 6.03
N MET A 439 27.29 -7.96 5.79
CA MET A 439 26.41 -8.28 4.67
C MET A 439 27.05 -8.13 3.29
N PRO A 440 27.87 -7.09 2.99
CA PRO A 440 28.52 -6.97 1.68
C PRO A 440 29.38 -8.20 1.34
N GLU A 441 30.12 -8.75 2.29
CA GLU A 441 30.95 -9.94 2.08
C GLU A 441 30.06 -11.17 1.75
N GLN A 442 28.93 -11.34 2.43
CA GLN A 442 28.00 -12.44 2.15
C GLN A 442 27.35 -12.28 0.77
N LEU A 443 26.99 -11.05 0.39
CA LEU A 443 26.47 -10.75 -0.95
C LEU A 443 27.51 -11.07 -2.05
N VAL A 444 28.78 -10.69 -1.85
CA VAL A 444 29.87 -11.04 -2.78
C VAL A 444 29.97 -12.55 -2.97
N LYS A 445 30.02 -13.31 -1.87
CA LYS A 445 30.09 -14.78 -1.92
C LYS A 445 28.86 -15.36 -2.64
N ALA A 446 27.67 -14.85 -2.38
CA ALA A 446 26.45 -15.31 -3.02
C ALA A 446 26.44 -15.02 -4.53
N ILE A 447 26.90 -13.83 -4.96
CA ILE A 447 27.01 -13.46 -6.38
C ILE A 447 28.03 -14.37 -7.10
N ILE A 448 29.20 -14.60 -6.54
CA ILE A 448 30.23 -15.47 -7.12
C ILE A 448 29.69 -16.89 -7.25
N SER A 449 29.17 -17.43 -6.14
CA SER A 449 28.59 -18.78 -6.10
C SER A 449 27.45 -18.97 -7.09
N PHE A 450 26.61 -17.93 -7.31
CA PHE A 450 25.52 -17.94 -8.27
C PHE A 450 26.01 -18.22 -9.70
N TYR A 451 27.11 -17.58 -10.12
CA TYR A 451 27.66 -17.78 -11.46
C TYR A 451 28.53 -19.03 -11.58
N GLU A 452 29.35 -19.35 -10.57
CA GLU A 452 30.14 -20.58 -10.51
C GLU A 452 29.26 -21.83 -10.62
N GLN A 453 28.10 -21.83 -9.92
CA GLN A 453 27.13 -22.92 -10.00
C GLN A 453 26.26 -22.87 -11.25
N GLN A 454 26.46 -21.93 -12.18
CA GLN A 454 25.63 -21.70 -13.37
C GLN A 454 24.14 -21.55 -13.03
N MET A 455 23.84 -20.92 -11.91
CA MET A 455 22.46 -20.76 -11.43
C MET A 455 21.64 -19.91 -12.39
N ASP A 456 22.25 -18.93 -13.05
CA ASP A 456 21.67 -18.10 -14.11
C ASP A 456 21.05 -18.91 -15.27
N LYS A 457 21.50 -20.14 -15.48
CA LYS A 457 20.99 -21.05 -16.50
C LYS A 457 20.04 -22.08 -15.92
N LYS A 458 20.51 -22.93 -14.99
CA LYS A 458 19.75 -24.07 -14.47
C LYS A 458 18.56 -23.66 -13.62
N GLY A 459 18.68 -22.60 -12.82
CA GLY A 459 17.64 -22.14 -11.91
C GLY A 459 16.39 -21.59 -12.61
N ARG A 460 16.48 -21.18 -13.88
CA ARG A 460 15.38 -20.60 -14.64
C ARG A 460 14.19 -21.57 -14.82
N VAL A 461 14.47 -22.83 -15.00
CA VAL A 461 13.41 -23.86 -15.15
C VAL A 461 12.63 -24.02 -13.86
N VAL A 462 13.34 -24.10 -12.73
CA VAL A 462 12.73 -24.23 -11.41
C VAL A 462 11.94 -22.97 -11.04
N SER A 463 12.49 -21.77 -11.28
CA SER A 463 11.76 -20.50 -11.09
C SER A 463 10.44 -20.47 -11.84
N LYS A 464 10.43 -20.85 -13.12
CA LYS A 464 9.20 -20.93 -13.93
C LYS A 464 8.22 -21.98 -13.40
N GLN A 465 8.70 -23.11 -12.90
CA GLN A 465 7.85 -24.15 -12.32
C GLN A 465 7.17 -23.66 -11.03
N LYS A 466 7.92 -23.02 -10.14
CA LYS A 466 7.39 -22.43 -8.90
C LYS A 466 6.37 -21.32 -9.22
N ALA A 467 6.65 -20.49 -10.21
CA ALA A 467 5.77 -19.40 -10.65
C ALA A 467 4.35 -19.85 -11.04
N LYS A 468 4.15 -21.08 -11.48
CA LYS A 468 2.83 -21.60 -11.88
C LYS A 468 1.79 -21.53 -10.75
N ALA A 469 2.21 -21.71 -9.50
CA ALA A 469 1.32 -21.64 -8.34
C ALA A 469 0.73 -20.22 -8.12
N TYR A 470 1.38 -19.19 -8.68
CA TYR A 470 1.05 -17.79 -8.54
C TYR A 470 0.42 -17.17 -9.80
N LEU A 471 0.03 -17.98 -10.78
CA LEU A 471 -0.74 -17.49 -11.92
C LEU A 471 -2.08 -16.89 -11.48
N LYS A 472 -2.52 -15.82 -12.14
CA LYS A 472 -3.76 -15.08 -11.83
C LYS A 472 -4.95 -16.02 -11.59
N ALA A 473 -5.13 -17.05 -12.42
CA ALA A 473 -6.22 -18.00 -12.27
C ALA A 473 -6.13 -18.82 -10.96
N ASN A 474 -4.92 -19.22 -10.55
CA ASN A 474 -4.73 -20.01 -9.33
C ASN A 474 -4.95 -19.18 -8.06
N VAL A 475 -4.50 -17.92 -8.07
CA VAL A 475 -4.73 -17.00 -6.92
C VAL A 475 -6.21 -16.59 -6.86
N ALA A 476 -6.85 -16.33 -8.01
CA ALA A 476 -8.29 -16.06 -8.09
C ALA A 476 -9.11 -17.20 -7.49
N LYS A 477 -8.78 -18.45 -7.84
CA LYS A 477 -9.47 -19.62 -7.30
C LYS A 477 -9.36 -19.71 -5.77
N ARG A 478 -8.22 -19.35 -5.16
CA ARG A 478 -8.09 -19.36 -3.69
C ARG A 478 -9.03 -18.35 -3.01
N TRP A 479 -9.22 -17.17 -3.59
CA TRP A 479 -10.18 -16.19 -3.12
C TRP A 479 -11.62 -16.68 -3.33
N GLN A 480 -11.92 -17.24 -4.50
CA GLN A 480 -13.22 -17.81 -4.80
C GLN A 480 -13.58 -18.93 -3.81
N ASP A 481 -12.69 -19.90 -3.61
CA ASP A 481 -12.89 -21.00 -2.67
C ASP A 481 -13.11 -20.51 -1.23
N LEU A 482 -12.45 -19.43 -0.81
CA LEU A 482 -12.63 -18.84 0.52
C LEU A 482 -14.00 -18.13 0.66
N LEU A 483 -14.37 -17.33 -0.33
CA LEU A 483 -15.56 -16.47 -0.23
C LEU A 483 -16.86 -17.21 -0.60
N GLU A 484 -16.84 -18.18 -1.50
CA GLU A 484 -18.04 -18.92 -1.91
C GLU A 484 -18.31 -20.16 -1.04
N LYS A 485 -17.29 -20.98 -0.70
CA LYS A 485 -17.48 -22.22 0.08
C LYS A 485 -17.77 -22.03 1.56
N GLY A 486 -17.49 -20.87 2.12
CA GLY A 486 -17.95 -20.53 3.47
C GLY A 486 -19.47 -20.55 3.62
N ASN A 487 -20.22 -20.43 2.52
CA ASN A 487 -21.68 -20.52 2.53
C ASN A 487 -22.19 -21.98 2.65
N GLU A 488 -21.42 -22.98 2.20
CA GLU A 488 -21.85 -24.40 2.27
C GLU A 488 -21.73 -25.04 3.66
N LEU A 489 -20.89 -24.45 4.55
CA LEU A 489 -20.70 -24.95 5.92
C LEU A 489 -21.77 -24.46 6.91
N ASN A 490 -22.57 -23.47 6.56
CA ASN A 490 -23.65 -22.93 7.39
C ASN A 490 -25.05 -23.47 7.03
N GLU A 491 -25.16 -24.35 6.04
CA GLU A 491 -26.44 -24.98 5.64
C GLU A 491 -26.59 -26.46 6.11
N ASN A 492 -25.67 -26.96 6.96
CA ASN A 492 -25.76 -28.33 7.54
C ASN A 492 -25.80 -28.30 9.06
#